data_cc358548f9928f65ecddc9b74b23682b
#
_entry.id   cc358548f9928f65ecddc9b74b23682b
#
_cell.length_a   1.000
_cell.length_b   1.000
_cell.length_c   1.000
_cell.angle_alpha   90.00
_cell.angle_beta   90.00
_cell.angle_gamma   90.00
#
_symmetry.space_group_name_H-M   'P 1'
#
loop_
_entity.id
_entity.type
_entity.pdbx_description
1 polymer ?
#
loop_
_entity_poly.entity_id
_entity_poly.type
_entity_poly.pdbx_seq_one_letter_code
_entity_poly.pdbx_strand_id
1 'polypeptide(L)'
;MAMRPYIASLLLVLTAALTVGACGESKEDKAKSTVCDARADIGKQVDKLKGLTITTASASAAHESLKAINSDLSKITDAQGDLSDDRRQQVETANKAFTSQLQSIAASLGSSTSLSDAKSQLSSALQQLATAYKTSFARVDCS
;
A
#
# COMPACT_ATOMS: atom_id res chain seq x y z
N MET A 1 31.16 -56.73 -54.93
CA MET A 1 31.63 -55.99 -53.76
C MET A 1 30.69 -54.83 -53.55
N ALA A 2 29.93 -54.90 -52.50
CA ALA A 2 28.80 -54.03 -52.27
C ALA A 2 29.17 -52.82 -51.45
N MET A 3 28.94 -51.60 -51.97
CA MET A 3 28.97 -50.38 -51.17
C MET A 3 27.56 -49.87 -50.96
N ARG A 4 27.13 -49.89 -49.74
CA ARG A 4 25.84 -49.43 -49.31
C ARG A 4 25.94 -47.92 -48.97
N PRO A 5 25.10 -47.04 -49.52
CA PRO A 5 25.01 -45.66 -49.03
C PRO A 5 24.09 -45.61 -47.84
N TYR A 6 24.55 -45.07 -46.74
CA TYR A 6 23.81 -44.74 -45.57
C TYR A 6 22.99 -43.49 -45.84
N ILE A 7 21.68 -43.67 -45.86
CA ILE A 7 20.74 -42.54 -45.89
C ILE A 7 20.66 -41.98 -44.49
N ALA A 8 21.32 -40.88 -44.28
CA ALA A 8 21.22 -40.11 -43.05
C ALA A 8 19.88 -39.39 -43.06
N SER A 9 18.91 -39.95 -42.35
CA SER A 9 17.65 -39.25 -42.06
C SER A 9 17.90 -38.08 -41.10
N LEU A 10 17.91 -36.89 -41.69
CA LEU A 10 17.96 -35.64 -40.93
C LEU A 10 16.58 -35.40 -40.35
N LEU A 11 16.33 -35.88 -39.14
CA LEU A 11 15.17 -35.49 -38.33
C LEU A 11 15.33 -34.05 -37.88
N LEU A 12 14.71 -33.17 -38.64
CA LEU A 12 14.56 -31.77 -38.26
C LEU A 12 13.52 -31.69 -37.12
N VAL A 13 14.01 -31.75 -35.89
CA VAL A 13 13.19 -31.50 -34.72
C VAL A 13 12.92 -29.99 -34.68
N LEU A 14 11.74 -29.62 -35.19
CA LEU A 14 11.21 -28.29 -35.07
C LEU A 14 10.76 -28.11 -33.61
N THR A 15 11.65 -27.72 -32.75
CA THR A 15 11.31 -27.26 -31.41
C THR A 15 10.59 -25.93 -31.56
N ALA A 16 9.25 -26.02 -31.62
CA ALA A 16 8.40 -24.86 -31.38
C ALA A 16 8.67 -24.38 -29.94
N ALA A 17 9.54 -23.39 -29.80
CA ALA A 17 9.66 -22.62 -28.58
C ALA A 17 8.30 -21.94 -28.39
N LEU A 18 7.44 -22.57 -27.59
CA LEU A 18 6.35 -21.90 -26.94
C LEU A 18 6.98 -20.86 -26.02
N THR A 19 7.22 -19.69 -26.56
CA THR A 19 7.36 -18.49 -25.77
C THR A 19 6.01 -18.31 -25.10
N VAL A 20 5.83 -18.96 -23.94
CA VAL A 20 4.88 -18.50 -22.95
C VAL A 20 5.29 -17.06 -22.71
N GLY A 21 4.63 -16.15 -23.39
CA GLY A 21 4.70 -14.74 -23.07
C GLY A 21 4.33 -14.65 -21.61
N ALA A 22 5.34 -14.61 -20.75
CA ALA A 22 5.14 -14.09 -19.43
C ALA A 22 4.54 -12.72 -19.67
N CYS A 23 3.22 -12.57 -19.48
CA CYS A 23 2.60 -11.30 -19.21
C CYS A 23 3.24 -10.83 -17.93
N GLY A 24 4.46 -10.30 -18.03
CA GLY A 24 5.16 -9.66 -16.95
C GLY A 24 4.33 -8.44 -16.63
N GLU A 25 3.72 -8.46 -15.47
CA GLU A 25 3.03 -7.32 -14.89
C GLU A 25 3.95 -6.11 -15.07
N SER A 26 3.44 -5.05 -15.69
CA SER A 26 4.24 -3.86 -15.95
C SER A 26 4.69 -3.23 -14.62
N LYS A 27 5.75 -2.42 -14.63
CA LYS A 27 6.18 -1.71 -13.42
C LYS A 27 5.04 -0.85 -12.86
N GLU A 28 4.25 -0.24 -13.75
CA GLU A 28 3.09 0.56 -13.37
C GLU A 28 2.00 -0.30 -12.72
N ASP A 29 1.70 -1.49 -13.24
CA ASP A 29 0.70 -2.39 -12.66
C ASP A 29 1.12 -2.86 -11.26
N LYS A 30 2.39 -3.19 -11.08
CA LYS A 30 2.95 -3.52 -9.76
C LYS A 30 2.88 -2.36 -8.79
N ALA A 31 3.23 -1.17 -9.24
CA ALA A 31 3.16 0.05 -8.43
C ALA A 31 1.71 0.36 -8.04
N LYS A 32 0.76 0.25 -8.96
CA LYS A 32 -0.68 0.39 -8.70
C LYS A 32 -1.14 -0.63 -7.65
N SER A 33 -0.80 -1.90 -7.83
CA SER A 33 -1.15 -2.95 -6.86
C SER A 33 -0.57 -2.64 -5.48
N THR A 34 0.70 -2.26 -5.39
CA THR A 34 1.36 -1.90 -4.12
C THR A 34 0.66 -0.73 -3.42
N VAL A 35 0.32 0.33 -4.16
CA VAL A 35 -0.40 1.49 -3.62
C VAL A 35 -1.78 1.10 -3.11
N CYS A 36 -2.50 0.28 -3.87
CA CYS A 36 -3.86 -0.14 -3.52
C CYS A 36 -3.89 -1.09 -2.32
N ASP A 37 -2.94 -2.01 -2.24
CA ASP A 37 -2.78 -2.90 -1.09
C ASP A 37 -2.42 -2.11 0.17
N ALA A 38 -1.45 -1.21 0.08
CA ALA A 38 -1.06 -0.34 1.19
C ALA A 38 -2.22 0.55 1.64
N ARG A 39 -2.98 1.13 0.71
CA ARG A 39 -4.21 1.88 1.01
C ARG A 39 -5.23 1.02 1.77
N ALA A 40 -5.47 -0.21 1.33
CA ALA A 40 -6.41 -1.12 1.99
C ALA A 40 -5.95 -1.46 3.41
N ASP A 41 -4.65 -1.68 3.60
CA ASP A 41 -4.06 -1.98 4.91
C ASP A 41 -4.12 -0.78 5.86
N ILE A 42 -3.86 0.43 5.37
CA ILE A 42 -4.08 1.67 6.13
C ILE A 42 -5.55 1.75 6.59
N GLY A 43 -6.50 1.46 5.71
CA GLY A 43 -7.93 1.43 6.05
C GLY A 43 -8.23 0.48 7.21
N LYS A 44 -7.69 -0.73 7.18
CA LYS A 44 -7.83 -1.72 8.26
C LYS A 44 -7.23 -1.23 9.59
N GLN A 45 -6.07 -0.55 9.54
CA GLN A 45 -5.44 0.00 10.74
C GLN A 45 -6.25 1.17 11.31
N VAL A 46 -6.80 2.03 10.46
CA VAL A 46 -7.70 3.11 10.86
C VAL A 46 -8.96 2.55 11.54
N ASP A 47 -9.56 1.48 10.99
CA ASP A 47 -10.73 0.85 11.59
C ASP A 47 -10.41 0.18 12.94
N LYS A 48 -9.24 -0.44 13.06
CA LYS A 48 -8.75 -0.95 14.36
C LYS A 48 -8.61 0.17 15.38
N LEU A 49 -8.01 1.28 15.01
CA LEU A 49 -7.85 2.44 15.89
C LEU A 49 -9.19 2.99 16.37
N LYS A 50 -10.17 3.08 15.49
CA LYS A 50 -11.54 3.51 15.85
C LYS A 50 -12.23 2.59 16.86
N GLY A 51 -11.92 1.30 16.82
CA GLY A 51 -12.48 0.28 17.74
C GLY A 51 -11.77 0.20 19.08
N LEU A 52 -10.65 0.92 19.28
CA LEU A 52 -9.91 0.87 20.55
C LEU A 52 -10.68 1.59 21.68
N THR A 53 -10.91 0.85 22.76
CA THR A 53 -11.32 1.44 24.04
C THR A 53 -10.07 1.83 24.80
N ILE A 54 -10.06 3.03 25.39
CA ILE A 54 -8.84 3.57 26.02
C ILE A 54 -8.54 2.85 27.33
N THR A 55 -7.61 1.91 27.27
CA THR A 55 -6.98 1.23 28.40
C THR A 55 -5.46 1.29 28.20
N THR A 56 -4.68 0.98 29.23
CA THR A 56 -3.21 0.88 29.09
C THR A 56 -2.78 -0.13 28.02
N ALA A 57 -3.54 -1.20 27.81
CA ALA A 57 -3.28 -2.17 26.74
C ALA A 57 -3.57 -1.59 25.34
N SER A 58 -4.47 -0.65 25.21
CA SER A 58 -4.80 -0.02 23.92
C SER A 58 -3.76 0.98 23.44
N ALA A 59 -2.93 1.52 24.34
CA ALA A 59 -1.84 2.43 23.95
C ALA A 59 -0.80 1.71 23.08
N SER A 60 -0.41 0.48 23.43
CA SER A 60 0.51 -0.33 22.62
C SER A 60 -0.11 -0.70 21.27
N ALA A 61 -1.39 -1.12 21.26
CA ALA A 61 -2.10 -1.44 20.03
C ALA A 61 -2.27 -0.22 19.11
N ALA A 62 -2.50 0.96 19.67
CA ALA A 62 -2.54 2.21 18.92
C ALA A 62 -1.17 2.53 18.29
N HIS A 63 -0.09 2.38 19.07
CA HIS A 63 1.26 2.61 18.57
C HIS A 63 1.63 1.65 17.42
N GLU A 64 1.30 0.38 17.56
CA GLU A 64 1.52 -0.61 16.50
C GLU A 64 0.73 -0.28 15.24
N SER A 65 -0.53 0.12 15.37
CA SER A 65 -1.35 0.52 14.22
C SER A 65 -0.82 1.78 13.53
N LEU A 66 -0.36 2.78 14.29
CA LEU A 66 0.26 3.98 13.74
C LEU A 66 1.59 3.66 13.03
N LYS A 67 2.39 2.74 13.59
CA LYS A 67 3.62 2.26 12.97
C LYS A 67 3.33 1.53 11.66
N ALA A 68 2.30 0.68 11.63
CA ALA A 68 1.87 -0.01 10.41
C ALA A 68 1.41 0.99 9.35
N ILE A 69 0.61 2.00 9.70
CA ILE A 69 0.19 3.08 8.79
C ILE A 69 1.41 3.79 8.20
N ASN A 70 2.39 4.17 9.02
CA ASN A 70 3.60 4.82 8.53
C ASN A 70 4.40 3.91 7.57
N SER A 71 4.48 2.62 7.84
CA SER A 71 5.11 1.65 6.94
C SER A 71 4.40 1.57 5.60
N ASP A 72 3.07 1.57 5.60
CA ASP A 72 2.28 1.52 4.36
C ASP A 72 2.36 2.84 3.57
N LEU A 73 2.42 3.98 4.25
CA LEU A 73 2.68 5.28 3.60
C LEU A 73 4.07 5.31 2.92
N SER A 74 5.07 4.67 3.53
CA SER A 74 6.39 4.52 2.91
C SER A 74 6.33 3.64 1.66
N LYS A 75 5.62 2.52 1.68
CA LYS A 75 5.40 1.67 0.49
C LYS A 75 4.73 2.45 -0.64
N ILE A 76 3.74 3.29 -0.32
CA ILE A 76 3.09 4.17 -1.30
C ILE A 76 4.11 5.14 -1.89
N THR A 77 4.95 5.76 -1.06
CA THR A 77 5.99 6.70 -1.49
C THR A 77 6.99 6.03 -2.42
N ASP A 78 7.42 4.81 -2.10
CA ASP A 78 8.40 4.06 -2.90
C ASP A 78 7.80 3.62 -4.24
N ALA A 79 6.53 3.21 -4.25
CA ALA A 79 5.85 2.74 -5.45
C ALA A 79 5.43 3.88 -6.41
N GLN A 80 5.20 5.09 -5.91
CA GLN A 80 4.65 6.20 -6.73
C GLN A 80 5.52 6.60 -7.90
N GLY A 81 6.84 6.35 -7.82
CA GLY A 81 7.79 6.66 -8.90
C GLY A 81 7.56 5.86 -10.20
N ASP A 82 6.97 4.69 -10.09
CA ASP A 82 6.69 3.79 -11.22
C ASP A 82 5.25 3.95 -11.77
N LEU A 83 4.46 4.86 -11.21
CA LEU A 83 3.12 5.20 -11.70
C LEU A 83 3.17 6.18 -12.87
N SER A 84 2.13 6.16 -13.72
CA SER A 84 1.91 7.23 -14.70
C SER A 84 1.78 8.60 -14.02
N ASP A 85 2.10 9.66 -14.72
CA ASP A 85 2.16 11.02 -14.15
C ASP A 85 0.86 11.45 -13.47
N ASP A 86 -0.28 11.17 -14.07
CA ASP A 86 -1.60 11.52 -13.52
C ASP A 86 -1.88 10.76 -12.21
N ARG A 87 -1.57 9.46 -12.18
CA ARG A 87 -1.74 8.63 -10.97
C ARG A 87 -0.76 9.01 -9.89
N ARG A 88 0.50 9.24 -10.26
CA ARG A 88 1.53 9.69 -9.32
C ARG A 88 1.11 10.96 -8.61
N GLN A 89 0.60 11.95 -9.33
CA GLN A 89 0.14 13.22 -8.74
C GLN A 89 -1.02 13.00 -7.77
N GLN A 90 -2.00 12.15 -8.11
CA GLN A 90 -3.12 11.82 -7.24
C GLN A 90 -2.64 11.13 -5.95
N VAL A 91 -1.79 10.13 -6.10
CA VAL A 91 -1.24 9.34 -4.97
C VAL A 91 -0.35 10.21 -4.09
N GLU A 92 0.52 11.02 -4.66
CA GLU A 92 1.39 11.93 -3.93
C GLU A 92 0.60 12.96 -3.13
N THR A 93 -0.43 13.55 -3.73
CA THR A 93 -1.33 14.51 -3.07
C THR A 93 -2.07 13.83 -1.90
N ALA A 94 -2.62 12.64 -2.13
CA ALA A 94 -3.31 11.87 -1.10
C ALA A 94 -2.38 11.50 0.06
N ASN A 95 -1.19 11.01 -0.25
CA ASN A 95 -0.19 10.59 0.74
C ASN A 95 0.28 11.78 1.59
N LYS A 96 0.60 12.91 0.99
CA LYS A 96 0.99 14.14 1.69
C LYS A 96 -0.13 14.66 2.59
N ALA A 97 -1.35 14.74 2.08
CA ALA A 97 -2.50 15.22 2.85
C ALA A 97 -2.77 14.34 4.08
N PHE A 98 -2.75 13.02 3.89
CA PHE A 98 -2.96 12.07 4.97
C PHE A 98 -1.82 12.09 6.01
N THR A 99 -0.56 12.14 5.57
CA THR A 99 0.61 12.24 6.45
C THR A 99 0.55 13.52 7.30
N SER A 100 0.17 14.64 6.70
CA SER A 100 0.03 15.92 7.41
C SER A 100 -1.05 15.84 8.51
N GLN A 101 -2.18 15.21 8.24
CA GLN A 101 -3.23 14.97 9.23
C GLN A 101 -2.76 14.06 10.37
N LEU A 102 -2.04 12.98 10.02
CA LEU A 102 -1.48 12.06 10.99
C LEU A 102 -0.51 12.76 11.96
N GLN A 103 0.34 13.64 11.45
CA GLN A 103 1.27 14.44 12.26
C GLN A 103 0.53 15.41 13.16
N SER A 104 -0.51 16.08 12.67
CA SER A 104 -1.35 16.98 13.48
C SER A 104 -2.04 16.25 14.63
N ILE A 105 -2.55 15.04 14.37
CA ILE A 105 -3.17 14.19 15.39
C ILE A 105 -2.14 13.76 16.44
N ALA A 106 -0.96 13.31 16.01
CA ALA A 106 0.12 12.92 16.92
C ALA A 106 0.57 14.09 17.83
N ALA A 107 0.68 15.29 17.27
CA ALA A 107 1.02 16.48 18.02
C ALA A 107 -0.07 16.85 19.05
N SER A 108 -1.35 16.75 18.68
CA SER A 108 -2.47 17.02 19.59
C SER A 108 -2.50 16.04 20.78
N LEU A 109 -2.22 14.75 20.52
CA LEU A 109 -2.17 13.75 21.59
C LEU A 109 -0.98 13.94 22.53
N GLY A 110 0.16 14.41 22.02
CA GLY A 110 1.35 14.71 22.82
C GLY A 110 1.19 15.90 23.76
N SER A 111 0.20 16.78 23.54
CA SER A 111 -0.06 17.98 24.36
C SER A 111 -1.10 17.77 25.47
N SER A 112 -1.66 16.58 25.62
CA SER A 112 -2.71 16.29 26.61
C SER A 112 -2.16 16.29 28.03
N THR A 113 -2.80 17.04 28.94
CA THR A 113 -2.36 17.24 30.31
C THR A 113 -3.05 16.33 31.34
N SER A 114 -4.18 15.72 30.97
CA SER A 114 -4.93 14.78 31.82
C SER A 114 -5.41 13.55 31.05
N LEU A 115 -5.66 12.45 31.78
CA LEU A 115 -6.16 11.20 31.19
C LEU A 115 -7.56 11.38 30.58
N SER A 116 -8.41 12.22 31.20
CA SER A 116 -9.74 12.52 30.69
C SER A 116 -9.70 13.32 29.39
N ASP A 117 -8.82 14.31 29.33
CA ASP A 117 -8.60 15.12 28.13
C ASP A 117 -7.98 14.29 27.01
N ALA A 118 -6.98 13.45 27.34
CA ALA A 118 -6.37 12.51 26.43
C ALA A 118 -7.42 11.56 25.81
N LYS A 119 -8.38 11.09 26.60
CA LYS A 119 -9.47 10.22 26.14
C LYS A 119 -10.39 10.92 25.13
N SER A 120 -10.82 12.12 25.45
CA SER A 120 -11.67 12.92 24.56
C SER A 120 -10.93 13.31 23.26
N GLN A 121 -9.67 13.75 23.40
CA GLN A 121 -8.83 14.11 22.26
C GLN A 121 -8.52 12.92 21.36
N LEU A 122 -8.26 11.75 21.93
CA LEU A 122 -8.02 10.55 21.15
C LEU A 122 -9.26 10.14 20.35
N SER A 123 -10.45 10.16 20.92
CA SER A 123 -11.69 9.87 20.21
C SER A 123 -11.89 10.83 19.02
N SER A 124 -11.69 12.12 19.25
CA SER A 124 -11.76 13.14 18.21
C SER A 124 -10.71 12.94 17.14
N ALA A 125 -9.47 12.64 17.55
CA ALA A 125 -8.34 12.39 16.66
C ALA A 125 -8.58 11.17 15.76
N LEU A 126 -9.14 10.09 16.29
CA LEU A 126 -9.47 8.89 15.53
C LEU A 126 -10.57 9.13 14.50
N GLN A 127 -11.57 9.96 14.83
CA GLN A 127 -12.58 10.38 13.87
C GLN A 127 -11.98 11.24 12.74
N GLN A 128 -11.09 12.16 13.08
CA GLN A 128 -10.37 12.98 12.12
C GLN A 128 -9.49 12.12 11.22
N LEU A 129 -8.79 11.13 11.78
CA LEU A 129 -7.96 10.20 11.02
C LEU A 129 -8.79 9.42 10.00
N ALA A 130 -9.94 8.91 10.40
CA ALA A 130 -10.84 8.18 9.51
C ALA A 130 -11.38 9.07 8.37
N THR A 131 -11.71 10.32 8.68
CA THR A 131 -12.17 11.30 7.70
C THR A 131 -11.03 11.68 6.75
N ALA A 132 -9.83 11.93 7.27
CA ALA A 132 -8.65 12.24 6.49
C ALA A 132 -8.29 11.10 5.53
N TYR A 133 -8.34 9.84 6.00
CA TYR A 133 -8.13 8.68 5.17
C TYR A 133 -9.12 8.62 4.00
N LYS A 134 -10.41 8.73 4.29
CA LYS A 134 -11.46 8.70 3.26
C LYS A 134 -11.29 9.81 2.23
N THR A 135 -11.06 11.06 2.68
CA THR A 135 -10.92 12.21 1.79
C THR A 135 -9.65 12.16 0.97
N SER A 136 -8.53 11.80 1.58
CA SER A 136 -7.23 11.78 0.91
C SER A 136 -7.15 10.69 -0.16
N PHE A 137 -7.64 9.49 0.13
CA PHE A 137 -7.56 8.34 -0.77
C PHE A 137 -8.80 8.11 -1.64
N ALA A 138 -9.84 8.95 -1.54
CA ALA A 138 -11.07 8.82 -2.33
C ALA A 138 -10.82 8.87 -3.85
N ARG A 139 -9.80 9.62 -4.28
CA ARG A 139 -9.46 9.83 -5.69
C ARG A 139 -8.44 8.84 -6.23
N VAL A 140 -7.85 8.00 -5.39
CA VAL A 140 -6.89 6.99 -5.84
C VAL A 140 -7.67 5.84 -6.45
N ASP A 141 -7.56 5.69 -7.76
CA ASP A 141 -8.23 4.64 -8.52
C ASP A 141 -7.52 3.29 -8.30
N CYS A 142 -8.26 2.36 -7.70
CA CYS A 142 -7.83 0.99 -7.42
C CYS A 142 -8.70 -0.06 -8.13
N SER A 143 -9.48 0.36 -9.13
CA SER A 143 -10.28 -0.57 -9.94
C SER A 143 -9.45 -1.24 -11.03
#